data_876f421fa9ae4472949c3d781646f638
#
_entry.id   876f421fa9ae4472949c3d781646f638
#
_cell.length_a   1.000
_cell.length_b   1.000
_cell.length_c   1.000
_cell.angle_alpha   90.00
_cell.angle_beta   90.00
_cell.angle_gamma   90.00
#
_symmetry.space_group_name_H-M   'P 1'
#
loop_
_entity.id
_entity.type
_entity.pdbx_description
1 polymer ?
#
loop_
_entity_poly.entity_id
_entity_poly.type
_entity_poly.pdbx_seq_one_letter_code
_entity_poly.pdbx_strand_id
1 'polypeptide(L)'
;LKDIKSTNPVAVGDRVVIDINKEGTAFITEIEERKNYIIRRASNLSKQSHIIAANLDQAMLIVTVNYPITTTIFIDRFLATAEAYRVPVKLVFNKIDRYNNEDQRALECLIELYTSIGYPCSTLCARTEEGLDALKADLKDKITLLSGHSGVGKSTIINKLVPGVNLRTGDISEYHNKGMHTTTFSEMISLPGGGYLIDTPGIKGFGTI
;
A
#
# COMPACT_ATOMS: atom_id res chain seq x y z
N LEU A 1 -17.62 15.52 -0.12
CA LEU A 1 -16.57 15.41 0.92
C LEU A 1 -15.91 16.78 1.14
N LYS A 2 -16.72 17.76 1.54
CA LYS A 2 -16.22 19.06 1.99
C LYS A 2 -15.77 18.93 3.43
N ASP A 3 -14.58 19.46 3.74
CA ASP A 3 -14.03 19.69 5.08
C ASP A 3 -13.28 18.54 5.79
N ILE A 4 -12.53 17.70 5.08
CA ILE A 4 -11.47 16.95 5.77
C ILE A 4 -10.28 17.90 5.98
N LYS A 5 -10.09 18.39 7.21
CA LYS A 5 -8.88 19.11 7.58
C LYS A 5 -7.70 18.13 7.54
N SER A 6 -6.98 18.10 6.43
CA SER A 6 -5.75 17.33 6.29
C SER A 6 -4.61 18.00 7.06
N THR A 7 -3.81 17.20 7.77
CA THR A 7 -2.61 17.69 8.46
C THR A 7 -1.42 17.92 7.51
N ASN A 8 -1.48 17.33 6.33
CA ASN A 8 -0.45 17.50 5.30
C ASN A 8 -1.06 18.17 4.06
N PRO A 9 -0.56 19.35 3.65
CA PRO A 9 -1.04 20.00 2.44
C PRO A 9 -0.67 19.20 1.19
N VAL A 10 0.51 18.56 1.17
CA VAL A 10 1.03 17.75 0.06
C VAL A 10 1.14 16.30 0.52
N ALA A 11 0.74 15.37 -0.33
CA ALA A 11 0.82 13.93 -0.10
C ALA A 11 1.63 13.24 -1.21
N VAL A 12 2.14 12.04 -0.92
CA VAL A 12 2.81 11.21 -1.94
C VAL A 12 1.81 10.87 -3.05
N GLY A 13 2.23 11.07 -4.31
CA GLY A 13 1.38 10.90 -5.49
C GLY A 13 0.67 12.16 -5.96
N ASP A 14 0.76 13.29 -5.24
CA ASP A 14 0.23 14.56 -5.73
C ASP A 14 0.98 15.02 -6.97
N ARG A 15 0.24 15.58 -7.92
CA ARG A 15 0.77 16.35 -9.02
C ARG A 15 0.85 17.81 -8.60
N VAL A 16 2.02 18.40 -8.78
CA VAL A 16 2.29 19.75 -8.29
C VAL A 16 2.90 20.61 -9.39
N VAL A 17 2.58 21.89 -9.37
CA VAL A 17 3.29 22.91 -10.14
C VAL A 17 4.43 23.42 -9.25
N ILE A 18 5.63 23.49 -9.81
CA ILE A 18 6.81 24.01 -9.10
C ILE A 18 7.34 25.24 -9.80
N ASP A 19 7.80 26.20 -9.03
CA ASP A 19 8.59 27.35 -9.51
C ASP A 19 10.05 27.18 -9.04
N ILE A 20 10.98 27.38 -9.97
CA ILE A 20 12.42 27.21 -9.68
C ILE A 20 13.06 28.58 -9.67
N ASN A 21 13.61 28.97 -8.52
CA ASN A 21 14.35 30.23 -8.39
C ASN A 21 15.75 30.16 -9.04
N LYS A 22 16.42 31.30 -9.14
CA LYS A 22 17.75 31.43 -9.74
C LYS A 22 18.84 30.65 -9.02
N GLU A 23 18.60 30.27 -7.78
CA GLU A 23 19.52 29.48 -6.91
C GLU A 23 19.30 27.97 -7.04
N GLY A 24 18.34 27.52 -7.89
CA GLY A 24 18.03 26.11 -8.09
C GLY A 24 17.11 25.50 -7.04
N THR A 25 16.56 26.32 -6.12
CA THR A 25 15.55 25.86 -5.15
C THR A 25 14.17 25.88 -5.82
N ALA A 26 13.41 24.79 -5.66
CA ALA A 26 12.06 24.66 -6.18
C ALA A 26 11.02 24.84 -5.06
N PHE A 27 9.94 25.55 -5.36
CA PHE A 27 8.80 25.74 -4.46
C PHE A 27 7.54 25.19 -5.13
N ILE A 28 6.72 24.45 -4.37
CA ILE A 28 5.39 24.05 -4.84
C ILE A 28 4.48 25.25 -4.77
N THR A 29 3.95 25.66 -5.92
CA THR A 29 3.04 26.81 -6.06
C THR A 29 1.60 26.37 -6.12
N GLU A 30 1.32 25.17 -6.66
CA GLU A 30 -0.02 24.64 -6.82
C GLU A 30 -0.03 23.12 -6.67
N ILE A 31 -1.14 22.57 -6.17
CA ILE A 31 -1.43 21.14 -6.12
C ILE A 31 -2.62 20.90 -7.04
N GLU A 32 -2.44 20.08 -8.08
CA GLU A 32 -3.52 19.73 -9.01
C GLU A 32 -4.64 18.95 -8.31
N GLU A 33 -5.83 18.97 -8.88
CA GLU A 33 -6.97 18.23 -8.36
C GLU A 33 -6.68 16.72 -8.30
N ARG A 34 -6.91 16.12 -7.14
CA ARG A 34 -6.69 14.68 -6.92
C ARG A 34 -7.84 13.88 -7.50
N LYS A 35 -7.55 12.87 -8.33
CA LYS A 35 -8.58 11.92 -8.80
C LYS A 35 -9.11 11.04 -7.67
N ASN A 36 -8.25 10.68 -6.73
CA ASN A 36 -8.55 9.91 -5.54
C ASN A 36 -7.41 10.03 -4.51
N TYR A 37 -7.62 9.50 -3.32
CA TYR A 37 -6.61 9.44 -2.27
C TYR A 37 -7.01 8.43 -1.19
N ILE A 38 -6.07 8.01 -0.34
CA ILE A 38 -6.34 7.22 0.87
C ILE A 38 -5.89 8.01 2.10
N ILE A 39 -6.73 8.00 3.14
CA ILE A 39 -6.43 8.64 4.42
C ILE A 39 -6.15 7.62 5.51
N ARG A 40 -5.38 8.07 6.50
CA ARG A 40 -5.26 7.43 7.80
C ARG A 40 -5.82 8.36 8.85
N ARG A 41 -6.78 7.88 9.65
CA ARG A 41 -7.19 8.60 10.86
C ARG A 41 -6.09 8.51 11.90
N ALA A 42 -5.78 9.63 12.54
CA ALA A 42 -4.96 9.62 13.74
C ALA A 42 -5.67 8.82 14.83
N SER A 43 -4.95 7.94 15.51
CA SER A 43 -5.47 7.10 16.61
C SER A 43 -5.86 7.88 17.86
N ASN A 44 -5.50 9.13 17.95
CA ASN A 44 -5.86 10.03 19.05
C ASN A 44 -7.00 10.94 18.60
N LEU A 45 -7.93 11.22 19.51
CA LEU A 45 -9.13 12.08 19.49
C LEU A 45 -9.11 13.35 18.61
N SER A 46 -8.06 13.61 17.86
CA SER A 46 -7.98 14.70 16.88
C SER A 46 -8.78 14.32 15.62
N LYS A 47 -9.71 15.18 15.24
CA LYS A 47 -10.47 15.10 13.97
C LYS A 47 -9.60 15.27 12.72
N GLN A 48 -8.28 15.07 12.84
CA GLN A 48 -7.32 15.29 11.77
C GLN A 48 -7.05 13.98 11.03
N SER A 49 -7.18 14.02 9.72
CA SER A 49 -6.86 12.92 8.81
C SER A 49 -5.57 13.21 8.09
N HIS A 50 -4.73 12.20 7.90
CA HIS A 50 -3.50 12.30 7.13
C HIS A 50 -3.67 11.58 5.80
N ILE A 51 -3.46 12.27 4.69
CA ILE A 51 -3.48 11.65 3.37
C ILE A 51 -2.20 10.83 3.22
N ILE A 52 -2.35 9.53 3.04
CA ILE A 52 -1.24 8.58 2.90
C ILE A 52 -0.68 8.62 1.50
N ALA A 53 -1.58 8.60 0.50
CA ALA A 53 -1.24 8.60 -0.91
C ALA A 53 -2.40 9.17 -1.73
N ALA A 54 -2.08 9.78 -2.88
CA ALA A 54 -3.02 10.38 -3.80
C ALA A 54 -2.78 9.91 -5.24
N ASN A 55 -3.79 10.10 -6.11
CA ASN A 55 -3.73 9.80 -7.55
C ASN A 55 -3.36 8.35 -7.88
N LEU A 56 -3.90 7.42 -7.09
CA LEU A 56 -3.65 5.99 -7.21
C LEU A 56 -4.41 5.39 -8.40
N ASP A 57 -3.76 4.52 -9.16
CA ASP A 57 -4.44 3.70 -10.15
C ASP A 57 -5.06 2.46 -9.51
N GLN A 58 -4.42 1.94 -8.46
CA GLN A 58 -4.90 0.80 -7.68
C GLN A 58 -4.23 0.74 -6.31
N ALA A 59 -4.80 -0.06 -5.42
CA ALA A 59 -4.15 -0.54 -4.21
C ALA A 59 -4.03 -2.07 -4.27
N MET A 60 -2.92 -2.60 -3.78
CA MET A 60 -2.74 -4.04 -3.57
C MET A 60 -2.65 -4.31 -2.09
N LEU A 61 -3.60 -5.10 -1.58
CA LEU A 61 -3.57 -5.58 -0.20
C LEU A 61 -2.90 -6.94 -0.16
N ILE A 62 -1.70 -6.98 0.44
CA ILE A 62 -1.00 -8.24 0.68
C ILE A 62 -1.58 -8.89 1.91
N VAL A 63 -2.10 -10.08 1.74
CA VAL A 63 -2.74 -10.89 2.77
C VAL A 63 -2.07 -12.25 2.89
N THR A 64 -2.20 -12.85 4.07
CA THR A 64 -1.76 -14.22 4.33
C THR A 64 -2.84 -14.94 5.13
N VAL A 65 -3.13 -16.18 4.75
CA VAL A 65 -4.07 -17.05 5.50
C VAL A 65 -3.48 -17.38 6.86
N ASN A 66 -2.17 -17.63 6.89
CA ASN A 66 -1.43 -17.92 8.12
C ASN A 66 -0.02 -17.29 8.05
N TYR A 67 0.65 -17.14 9.21
CA TYR A 67 2.04 -16.68 9.35
C TYR A 67 2.35 -15.25 8.82
N PRO A 68 1.64 -14.18 9.28
CA PRO A 68 0.55 -14.10 10.26
C PRO A 68 -0.83 -14.26 9.60
N ILE A 69 -1.85 -14.51 10.41
CA ILE A 69 -3.24 -14.51 9.96
C ILE A 69 -3.64 -13.06 9.63
N THR A 70 -4.16 -12.85 8.42
CA THR A 70 -4.88 -11.62 8.05
C THR A 70 -6.37 -11.89 8.22
N THR A 71 -7.01 -11.22 9.16
CA THR A 71 -8.46 -11.43 9.42
C THR A 71 -9.32 -10.82 8.32
N THR A 72 -10.48 -11.39 8.05
CA THR A 72 -11.47 -10.84 7.12
C THR A 72 -11.91 -9.44 7.55
N ILE A 73 -12.05 -9.19 8.86
CA ILE A 73 -12.35 -7.84 9.39
C ILE A 73 -11.34 -6.80 8.91
N PHE A 74 -10.06 -7.15 8.87
CA PHE A 74 -9.04 -6.22 8.37
C PHE A 74 -9.16 -6.02 6.86
N ILE A 75 -9.38 -7.09 6.10
CA ILE A 75 -9.58 -7.03 4.65
C ILE A 75 -10.79 -6.15 4.34
N ASP A 76 -11.94 -6.42 4.96
CA ASP A 76 -13.20 -5.72 4.71
C ASP A 76 -13.09 -4.22 5.04
N ARG A 77 -12.44 -3.87 6.14
CA ARG A 77 -12.17 -2.46 6.50
C ARG A 77 -11.28 -1.76 5.47
N PHE A 78 -10.27 -2.46 4.97
CA PHE A 78 -9.43 -1.90 3.92
C PHE A 78 -10.23 -1.67 2.64
N LEU A 79 -11.00 -2.66 2.21
CA LEU A 79 -11.85 -2.59 1.01
C LEU A 79 -12.88 -1.47 1.13
N ALA A 80 -13.60 -1.38 2.24
CA ALA A 80 -14.58 -0.31 2.49
C ALA A 80 -13.94 1.09 2.45
N THR A 81 -12.71 1.23 3.01
CA THR A 81 -11.98 2.49 2.96
C THR A 81 -11.58 2.84 1.53
N ALA A 82 -11.06 1.88 0.77
CA ALA A 82 -10.65 2.10 -0.60
C ALA A 82 -11.83 2.46 -1.51
N GLU A 83 -12.98 1.80 -1.34
CA GLU A 83 -14.24 2.13 -2.03
C GLU A 83 -14.69 3.56 -1.74
N ALA A 84 -14.69 3.97 -0.47
CA ALA A 84 -15.07 5.32 -0.06
C ALA A 84 -14.24 6.41 -0.76
N TYR A 85 -13.00 6.10 -1.12
CA TYR A 85 -12.07 7.02 -1.79
C TYR A 85 -11.83 6.68 -3.28
N ARG A 86 -12.62 5.77 -3.85
CA ARG A 86 -12.58 5.39 -5.28
C ARG A 86 -11.22 4.85 -5.73
N VAL A 87 -10.60 4.03 -4.89
CA VAL A 87 -9.34 3.35 -5.21
C VAL A 87 -9.62 1.88 -5.49
N PRO A 88 -9.42 1.39 -6.73
CA PRO A 88 -9.57 -0.03 -7.04
C PRO A 88 -8.60 -0.88 -6.22
N VAL A 89 -9.06 -2.03 -5.71
CA VAL A 89 -8.25 -2.93 -4.88
C VAL A 89 -8.10 -4.29 -5.52
N LYS A 90 -6.88 -4.85 -5.45
CA LYS A 90 -6.58 -6.25 -5.71
C LYS A 90 -6.04 -6.90 -4.44
N LEU A 91 -6.52 -8.10 -4.12
CA LEU A 91 -5.99 -8.92 -3.03
C LEU A 91 -4.87 -9.83 -3.54
N VAL A 92 -3.75 -9.86 -2.84
CA VAL A 92 -2.60 -10.71 -3.18
C VAL A 92 -2.29 -11.61 -2.00
N PHE A 93 -2.62 -12.89 -2.12
CA PHE A 93 -2.38 -13.90 -1.10
C PHE A 93 -0.94 -14.41 -1.19
N ASN A 94 -0.11 -14.03 -0.22
CA ASN A 94 1.31 -14.35 -0.19
C ASN A 94 1.61 -15.54 0.72
N LYS A 95 2.83 -16.10 0.60
CA LYS A 95 3.37 -17.22 1.39
C LYS A 95 2.65 -18.55 1.17
N ILE A 96 2.13 -18.78 -0.04
CA ILE A 96 1.41 -20.03 -0.39
C ILE A 96 2.27 -21.28 -0.19
N ASP A 97 3.60 -21.15 -0.21
CA ASP A 97 4.58 -22.21 0.06
C ASP A 97 4.53 -22.74 1.52
N ARG A 98 3.87 -22.02 2.42
CA ARG A 98 3.79 -22.36 3.85
C ARG A 98 2.46 -22.95 4.25
N TYR A 99 1.49 -23.01 3.34
CA TYR A 99 0.13 -23.43 3.64
C TYR A 99 0.00 -24.94 3.66
N ASN A 100 -0.58 -25.47 4.75
CA ASN A 100 -1.01 -26.83 4.85
C ASN A 100 -2.37 -27.03 4.14
N ASN A 101 -2.92 -28.24 4.18
CA ASN A 101 -4.18 -28.55 3.51
C ASN A 101 -5.39 -27.73 4.03
N GLU A 102 -5.38 -27.36 5.32
CA GLU A 102 -6.43 -26.55 5.94
C GLU A 102 -6.29 -25.08 5.50
N ASP A 103 -5.08 -24.55 5.54
CA ASP A 103 -4.77 -23.21 5.04
C ASP A 103 -5.11 -23.07 3.55
N GLN A 104 -4.87 -24.12 2.75
CA GLN A 104 -5.17 -24.12 1.33
C GLN A 104 -6.68 -24.06 1.06
N ARG A 105 -7.48 -24.83 1.81
CA ARG A 105 -8.95 -24.73 1.73
C ARG A 105 -9.45 -23.36 2.16
N ALA A 106 -8.88 -22.79 3.20
CA ALA A 106 -9.23 -21.43 3.64
C ALA A 106 -8.86 -20.39 2.56
N LEU A 107 -7.72 -20.54 1.89
CA LEU A 107 -7.32 -19.70 0.76
C LEU A 107 -8.35 -19.76 -0.38
N GLU A 108 -8.76 -20.95 -0.78
CA GLU A 108 -9.76 -21.16 -1.85
C GLU A 108 -11.09 -20.47 -1.50
N CYS A 109 -11.58 -20.67 -0.27
CA CYS A 109 -12.81 -20.00 0.21
C CYS A 109 -12.68 -18.47 0.21
N LEU A 110 -11.54 -17.92 0.62
CA LEU A 110 -11.32 -16.47 0.62
C LEU A 110 -11.25 -15.90 -0.80
N ILE A 111 -10.57 -16.59 -1.72
CA ILE A 111 -10.51 -16.18 -3.13
C ILE A 111 -11.92 -16.20 -3.75
N GLU A 112 -12.69 -17.26 -3.54
CA GLU A 112 -14.06 -17.36 -4.03
C GLU A 112 -14.93 -16.23 -3.47
N LEU A 113 -14.89 -16.01 -2.15
CA LEU A 113 -15.63 -14.94 -1.48
C LEU A 113 -15.35 -13.58 -2.10
N TYR A 114 -14.09 -13.16 -2.13
CA TYR A 114 -13.75 -11.80 -2.58
C TYR A 114 -13.90 -11.62 -4.09
N THR A 115 -13.65 -12.66 -4.88
CA THR A 115 -13.87 -12.61 -6.33
C THR A 115 -15.36 -12.51 -6.65
N SER A 116 -16.24 -13.23 -5.91
CA SER A 116 -17.69 -13.17 -6.12
C SER A 116 -18.30 -11.80 -5.89
N ILE A 117 -17.68 -10.97 -5.02
CA ILE A 117 -18.09 -9.59 -4.75
C ILE A 117 -17.29 -8.56 -5.55
N GLY A 118 -16.50 -9.00 -6.54
CA GLY A 118 -15.88 -8.13 -7.54
C GLY A 118 -14.43 -7.71 -7.26
N TYR A 119 -13.77 -8.26 -6.23
CA TYR A 119 -12.36 -7.95 -5.97
C TYR A 119 -11.42 -8.97 -6.61
N PRO A 120 -10.57 -8.57 -7.56
CA PRO A 120 -9.57 -9.47 -8.15
C PRO A 120 -8.63 -10.04 -7.08
N CYS A 121 -8.40 -11.35 -7.16
CA CYS A 121 -7.50 -12.05 -6.27
C CYS A 121 -6.35 -12.70 -7.06
N SER A 122 -5.17 -12.78 -6.47
CA SER A 122 -4.05 -13.56 -6.99
C SER A 122 -3.25 -14.17 -5.85
N THR A 123 -2.51 -15.22 -6.16
CA THR A 123 -1.61 -15.90 -5.24
C THR A 123 -0.16 -15.54 -5.55
N LEU A 124 0.69 -15.54 -4.52
CA LEU A 124 2.10 -15.19 -4.61
C LEU A 124 2.91 -15.99 -3.60
N CYS A 125 4.10 -16.42 -4.01
CA CYS A 125 5.17 -16.78 -3.11
C CYS A 125 6.38 -15.90 -3.39
N ALA A 126 6.57 -14.83 -2.61
CA ALA A 126 7.69 -13.92 -2.80
C ALA A 126 9.06 -14.59 -2.61
N ARG A 127 9.14 -15.73 -1.90
CA ARG A 127 10.36 -16.48 -1.67
C ARG A 127 10.80 -17.27 -2.90
N THR A 128 9.86 -17.99 -3.54
CA THR A 128 10.12 -18.81 -4.74
C THR A 128 9.87 -18.08 -6.05
N GLU A 129 9.37 -16.84 -5.96
CA GLU A 129 8.97 -15.98 -7.08
C GLU A 129 7.77 -16.49 -7.89
N GLU A 130 7.07 -17.51 -7.39
CA GLU A 130 5.81 -17.97 -7.97
C GLU A 130 4.77 -16.86 -7.94
N GLY A 131 4.20 -16.53 -9.10
CA GLY A 131 3.25 -15.42 -9.26
C GLY A 131 3.87 -14.03 -9.39
N LEU A 132 5.21 -13.88 -9.28
CA LEU A 132 5.89 -12.59 -9.31
C LEU A 132 5.77 -11.89 -10.67
N ASP A 133 5.84 -12.63 -11.77
CA ASP A 133 5.73 -12.04 -13.12
C ASP A 133 4.30 -11.54 -13.41
N ALA A 134 3.27 -12.24 -12.93
CA ALA A 134 1.90 -11.76 -12.98
C ALA A 134 1.73 -10.48 -12.16
N LEU A 135 2.37 -10.41 -10.98
CA LEU A 135 2.36 -9.21 -10.15
C LEU A 135 3.06 -8.04 -10.86
N LYS A 136 4.22 -8.26 -11.50
CA LYS A 136 4.91 -7.22 -12.29
C LYS A 136 4.05 -6.70 -13.44
N ALA A 137 3.33 -7.59 -14.15
CA ALA A 137 2.42 -7.20 -15.21
C ALA A 137 1.26 -6.34 -14.70
N ASP A 138 0.69 -6.67 -13.54
CA ASP A 138 -0.36 -5.89 -12.89
C ASP A 138 0.09 -4.49 -12.42
N LEU A 139 1.38 -4.34 -12.09
CA LEU A 139 1.98 -3.10 -11.60
C LEU A 139 2.43 -2.17 -12.72
N LYS A 140 2.63 -2.71 -13.93
CA LYS A 140 3.22 -1.98 -15.05
C LYS A 140 2.43 -0.71 -15.37
N ASP A 141 3.16 0.40 -15.50
CA ASP A 141 2.65 1.73 -15.86
C ASP A 141 1.55 2.27 -14.93
N LYS A 142 1.48 1.76 -13.69
CA LYS A 142 0.49 2.18 -12.69
C LYS A 142 1.14 2.75 -11.44
N ILE A 143 0.41 3.63 -10.77
CA ILE A 143 0.70 4.10 -9.42
C ILE A 143 -0.05 3.19 -8.45
N THR A 144 0.66 2.32 -7.77
CA THR A 144 0.09 1.29 -6.91
C THR A 144 0.46 1.51 -5.45
N LEU A 145 -0.55 1.58 -4.59
CA LEU A 145 -0.35 1.54 -3.13
C LEU A 145 -0.19 0.08 -2.69
N LEU A 146 0.93 -0.24 -2.04
CA LEU A 146 1.13 -1.55 -1.42
C LEU A 146 0.81 -1.49 0.07
N SER A 147 -0.15 -2.29 0.51
CA SER A 147 -0.59 -2.33 1.89
C SER A 147 -0.66 -3.76 2.43
N GLY A 148 -0.78 -3.91 3.74
CA GLY A 148 -0.90 -5.19 4.42
C GLY A 148 -0.27 -5.14 5.82
N HIS A 149 -0.61 -6.13 6.64
CA HIS A 149 -0.08 -6.24 8.00
C HIS A 149 1.46 -6.38 8.05
N SER A 150 2.03 -6.13 9.24
CA SER A 150 3.42 -6.51 9.50
C SER A 150 3.58 -8.03 9.32
N GLY A 151 4.70 -8.43 8.72
CA GLY A 151 5.03 -9.84 8.54
C GLY A 151 4.36 -10.55 7.34
N VAL A 152 3.44 -9.95 6.59
CA VAL A 152 2.83 -10.58 5.39
C VAL A 152 3.78 -10.70 4.20
N GLY A 153 4.96 -10.06 4.26
CA GLY A 153 6.01 -10.17 3.24
C GLY A 153 6.14 -8.99 2.29
N LYS A 154 5.58 -7.81 2.61
CA LYS A 154 5.70 -6.59 1.77
C LYS A 154 7.16 -6.26 1.42
N SER A 155 8.05 -6.17 2.41
CA SER A 155 9.47 -5.86 2.16
C SER A 155 10.14 -6.87 1.25
N THR A 156 9.81 -8.15 1.39
CA THR A 156 10.32 -9.20 0.49
C THR A 156 9.84 -9.00 -0.94
N ILE A 157 8.57 -8.67 -1.11
CA ILE A 157 7.97 -8.38 -2.43
C ILE A 157 8.66 -7.16 -3.04
N ILE A 158 8.81 -6.06 -2.31
CA ILE A 158 9.46 -4.83 -2.80
C ILE A 158 10.90 -5.11 -3.21
N ASN A 159 11.67 -5.83 -2.40
CA ASN A 159 13.06 -6.19 -2.72
C ASN A 159 13.18 -7.04 -4.01
N LYS A 160 12.15 -7.85 -4.30
CA LYS A 160 12.10 -8.64 -5.54
C LYS A 160 11.66 -7.81 -6.76
N LEU A 161 10.80 -6.83 -6.55
CA LEU A 161 10.32 -5.94 -7.62
C LEU A 161 11.33 -4.87 -8.02
N VAL A 162 12.11 -4.38 -7.05
CA VAL A 162 13.04 -3.26 -7.24
C VAL A 162 14.45 -3.69 -6.84
N PRO A 163 15.28 -4.17 -7.79
CA PRO A 163 16.68 -4.51 -7.53
C PRO A 163 17.44 -3.29 -6.99
N GLY A 164 18.19 -3.48 -5.90
CA GLY A 164 18.96 -2.43 -5.25
C GLY A 164 18.26 -1.73 -4.07
N VAL A 165 16.96 -1.91 -3.90
CA VAL A 165 16.26 -1.56 -2.67
C VAL A 165 16.46 -2.71 -1.68
N ASN A 166 17.15 -2.44 -0.57
CA ASN A 166 17.40 -3.42 0.49
C ASN A 166 16.55 -3.10 1.71
N LEU A 167 15.23 -3.30 1.61
CA LEU A 167 14.37 -3.24 2.78
C LEU A 167 14.66 -4.45 3.68
N ARG A 168 14.86 -4.22 4.98
CA ARG A 168 15.08 -5.31 5.93
C ARG A 168 13.83 -6.20 5.98
N THR A 169 14.03 -7.48 5.72
CA THR A 169 13.02 -8.53 5.84
C THR A 169 13.08 -9.08 7.27
N GLY A 170 12.21 -8.62 8.12
CA GLY A 170 12.15 -9.00 9.54
C GLY A 170 11.78 -7.79 10.36
N ASP A 171 10.88 -7.95 11.26
CA ASP A 171 10.27 -6.98 12.16
C ASP A 171 10.77 -5.54 12.09
N ILE A 172 9.82 -4.66 11.72
CA ILE A 172 9.82 -3.20 11.93
C ILE A 172 10.85 -2.43 11.08
N SER A 173 10.31 -1.69 10.16
CA SER A 173 10.83 -0.48 9.54
C SER A 173 11.76 0.36 10.41
N GLU A 174 13.00 -0.06 10.60
CA GLU A 174 14.07 0.76 11.18
C GLU A 174 14.89 1.49 10.11
N TYR A 175 14.36 1.68 8.90
CA TYR A 175 15.05 2.47 7.89
C TYR A 175 15.06 3.98 8.24
N HIS A 176 14.38 4.36 9.33
CA HIS A 176 14.28 5.75 9.79
C HIS A 176 15.17 6.11 10.97
N ASN A 177 16.22 5.34 11.28
CA ASN A 177 17.12 5.67 12.38
C ASN A 177 18.34 6.51 11.95
N LYS A 178 18.09 7.62 11.23
CA LYS A 178 18.98 8.78 11.25
C LYS A 178 18.19 10.03 11.56
N GLY A 179 17.97 10.24 12.85
CA GLY A 179 17.63 11.56 13.39
C GLY A 179 16.14 11.91 13.44
N MET A 180 15.58 11.75 14.61
CA MET A 180 14.47 12.51 15.20
C MET A 180 13.12 12.58 14.47
N HIS A 181 12.08 12.14 15.20
CA HIS A 181 10.64 12.18 14.97
C HIS A 181 10.06 11.06 14.12
N THR A 182 9.29 10.21 14.77
CA THR A 182 8.41 9.14 14.25
C THR A 182 7.32 9.69 13.31
N THR A 183 7.69 10.25 12.19
CA THR A 183 6.77 10.54 11.10
C THR A 183 6.98 9.50 10.02
N THR A 184 6.11 8.54 9.99
CA THR A 184 6.06 7.47 8.97
C THR A 184 5.58 8.08 7.66
N PHE A 185 6.49 8.60 6.85
CA PHE A 185 6.16 9.08 5.51
C PHE A 185 6.03 7.87 4.56
N SER A 186 5.00 7.89 3.71
CA SER A 186 4.92 7.00 2.57
C SER A 186 6.04 7.37 1.58
N GLU A 187 6.62 6.38 0.94
CA GLU A 187 7.66 6.57 -0.06
C GLU A 187 7.19 6.06 -1.42
N MET A 188 7.49 6.83 -2.49
CA MET A 188 7.16 6.47 -3.86
C MET A 188 8.40 5.93 -4.55
N ILE A 189 8.35 4.66 -4.96
CA ILE A 189 9.47 3.90 -5.54
C ILE A 189 9.18 3.68 -7.02
N SER A 190 10.11 4.05 -7.89
CA SER A 190 10.00 3.77 -9.33
C SER A 190 10.23 2.28 -9.62
N LEU A 191 9.38 1.70 -10.45
CA LEU A 191 9.49 0.29 -10.86
C LEU A 191 10.29 0.16 -12.16
N PRO A 192 11.19 -0.84 -12.28
CA PRO A 192 12.00 -1.05 -13.49
C PRO A 192 11.17 -1.29 -14.76
N GLY A 193 9.97 -1.84 -14.62
CA GLY A 193 9.03 -2.12 -15.72
C GLY A 193 8.09 -0.95 -16.07
N GLY A 194 8.29 0.24 -15.47
CA GLY A 194 7.38 1.37 -15.55
C GLY A 194 6.35 1.38 -14.43
N GLY A 195 5.88 2.58 -14.07
CA GLY A 195 4.98 2.79 -12.93
C GLY A 195 5.68 3.02 -11.60
N TYR A 196 4.90 3.15 -10.54
CA TYR A 196 5.38 3.49 -9.20
C TYR A 196 4.69 2.66 -8.14
N LEU A 197 5.46 2.29 -7.12
CA LEU A 197 4.96 1.65 -5.92
C LEU A 197 5.01 2.65 -4.76
N ILE A 198 3.90 2.81 -4.04
CA ILE A 198 3.88 3.58 -2.80
C ILE A 198 3.82 2.57 -1.65
N ASP A 199 4.90 2.52 -0.88
CA ASP A 199 4.95 1.71 0.35
C ASP A 199 4.46 2.52 1.54
N THR A 200 3.58 1.90 2.31
CA THR A 200 3.13 2.45 3.58
C THR A 200 3.70 1.62 4.71
N PRO A 201 4.67 2.15 5.49
CA PRO A 201 5.23 1.41 6.61
C PRO A 201 4.10 0.99 7.57
N GLY A 202 3.97 -0.32 7.77
CA GLY A 202 3.22 -0.96 8.83
C GLY A 202 1.89 -0.32 9.26
N ILE A 203 0.88 -0.29 8.38
CA ILE A 203 -0.45 0.14 8.80
C ILE A 203 -1.00 -0.91 9.78
N LYS A 204 -0.92 -0.60 11.07
CA LYS A 204 -1.44 -1.47 12.15
C LYS A 204 -2.96 -1.46 12.28
N GLY A 205 -3.67 -0.69 11.44
CA GLY A 205 -5.12 -0.65 11.39
C GLY A 205 -5.62 0.50 10.51
N PHE A 206 -6.60 0.21 9.67
CA PHE A 206 -7.45 1.25 9.10
C PHE A 206 -8.50 1.59 10.15
N GLY A 207 -8.51 2.83 10.64
CA GLY A 207 -9.60 3.32 11.45
C GLY A 207 -10.89 3.25 10.61
N THR A 208 -11.96 2.73 11.18
CA THR A 208 -13.30 2.76 10.58
C THR A 208 -13.69 4.19 10.25
N ILE A 209 -14.34 4.34 9.09
CA ILE A 209 -15.07 5.54 8.68
C ILE A 209 -16.10 5.90 9.74
#